data_d5bde1e0e95830e57556010b7d9c48d7
#
_entry.id   d5bde1e0e95830e57556010b7d9c48d7
#
_cell.length_a   1.000
_cell.length_b   1.000
_cell.length_c   1.000
_cell.angle_alpha   90.00
_cell.angle_beta   90.00
_cell.angle_gamma   90.00
#
_symmetry.space_group_name_H-M   'P 1'
#
loop_
_entity.id
_entity.type
_entity.pdbx_description
1 polymer ?
#
loop_
_entity_poly.entity_id
_entity_poly.type
_entity_poly.pdbx_seq_one_letter_code
_entity_poly.pdbx_strand_id
1 'polypeptide(L)'
;MYVSFLLLGVTVICWGVYFYSGNRIITRKVLAHYQNDSLKLAAATFLLDNIDDKFAYCKEDIERYDTIFALYDELNKKGENSSEPELAKKCWHTLIQTYGRMKPSLFEREYDRKTLSASFLIDNIDVAFEAWQTAPNFITRDFNLFCRYVLPYRVGNEPIEPERRKQFEELRSLRDSMFDESRIIKDLYHEFVKVRKYQNSKQMWNYAISLTKSQLEKTRRGSCRHFCEYYVAALRACGIPATIDYVNCWGNRAGGHEWVAVLKDSGAFLAFDALDRKKMKLAYKPAKIYRQTFETQAIDG
;
A
#
# COMPACT_ATOMS: atom_id res chain seq x y z
N MET A 1 -2.71 -50.35 -8.95
CA MET A 1 -1.73 -49.26 -8.78
C MET A 1 -1.75 -48.19 -9.91
N TYR A 2 -2.35 -48.43 -11.06
CA TYR A 2 -2.42 -47.47 -12.18
C TYR A 2 -3.59 -46.49 -12.13
N VAL A 3 -4.67 -46.77 -11.39
CA VAL A 3 -5.86 -45.90 -11.33
C VAL A 3 -5.65 -44.65 -10.47
N SER A 4 -4.81 -44.76 -9.43
CA SER A 4 -4.52 -43.63 -8.52
C SER A 4 -3.66 -42.53 -9.18
N PHE A 5 -2.79 -42.86 -10.12
CA PHE A 5 -1.97 -41.89 -10.84
C PHE A 5 -2.75 -41.12 -11.90
N LEU A 6 -3.78 -41.74 -12.51
CA LEU A 6 -4.64 -41.08 -13.49
C LEU A 6 -5.55 -40.02 -12.84
N LEU A 7 -6.06 -40.29 -11.63
CA LEU A 7 -6.89 -39.32 -10.87
C LEU A 7 -6.08 -38.11 -10.40
N LEU A 8 -4.83 -38.30 -9.95
CA LEU A 8 -3.95 -37.17 -9.59
C LEU A 8 -3.57 -36.32 -10.82
N GLY A 9 -3.26 -36.95 -11.94
CA GLY A 9 -2.93 -36.24 -13.18
C GLY A 9 -4.11 -35.41 -13.72
N VAL A 10 -5.33 -35.94 -13.67
CA VAL A 10 -6.55 -35.25 -14.13
C VAL A 10 -6.89 -34.09 -13.20
N THR A 11 -6.74 -34.24 -11.86
CA THR A 11 -6.98 -33.13 -10.92
C THR A 11 -5.98 -31.98 -11.12
N VAL A 12 -4.69 -32.25 -11.28
CA VAL A 12 -3.67 -31.22 -11.53
C VAL A 12 -3.91 -30.50 -12.87
N ILE A 13 -4.29 -31.21 -13.93
CA ILE A 13 -4.61 -30.64 -15.22
C ILE A 13 -5.90 -29.79 -15.13
N CYS A 14 -6.95 -30.29 -14.46
CA CYS A 14 -8.19 -29.52 -14.26
C CYS A 14 -7.96 -28.25 -13.42
N TRP A 15 -7.13 -28.32 -12.37
CA TRP A 15 -6.74 -27.13 -11.61
C TRP A 15 -5.92 -26.13 -12.44
N GLY A 16 -4.94 -26.59 -13.20
CA GLY A 16 -4.14 -25.76 -14.09
C GLY A 16 -5.00 -25.08 -15.17
N VAL A 17 -5.92 -25.78 -15.79
CA VAL A 17 -6.86 -25.23 -16.78
C VAL A 17 -7.85 -24.27 -16.14
N TYR A 18 -8.35 -24.56 -14.93
CA TYR A 18 -9.27 -23.68 -14.21
C TYR A 18 -8.58 -22.37 -13.80
N PHE A 19 -7.37 -22.40 -13.27
CA PHE A 19 -6.59 -21.21 -12.93
C PHE A 19 -6.21 -20.37 -14.17
N TYR A 20 -5.78 -21.02 -15.24
CA TYR A 20 -5.44 -20.35 -16.50
C TYR A 20 -6.67 -19.72 -17.17
N SER A 21 -7.84 -20.34 -17.07
CA SER A 21 -9.10 -19.78 -17.60
C SER A 21 -9.65 -18.65 -16.73
N GLY A 22 -9.52 -18.71 -15.39
CA GLY A 22 -9.97 -17.66 -14.46
C GLY A 22 -9.26 -16.34 -14.73
N ASN A 23 -7.94 -16.36 -14.86
CA ASN A 23 -7.13 -15.19 -15.17
C ASN A 23 -7.50 -14.55 -16.51
N ARG A 24 -7.78 -15.36 -17.54
CA ARG A 24 -8.27 -14.88 -18.84
C ARG A 24 -9.63 -14.23 -18.74
N ILE A 25 -10.52 -14.72 -17.88
CA ILE A 25 -11.87 -14.18 -17.69
C ILE A 25 -11.82 -12.78 -17.08
N ILE A 26 -11.01 -12.58 -16.03
CA ILE A 26 -10.85 -11.27 -15.36
C ILE A 26 -10.26 -10.27 -16.37
N THR A 27 -9.14 -10.61 -16.98
CA THR A 27 -8.49 -9.78 -18.01
C THR A 27 -9.47 -9.39 -19.12
N ARG A 28 -10.19 -10.37 -19.68
CA ARG A 28 -11.17 -10.12 -20.73
C ARG A 28 -12.30 -9.19 -20.29
N LYS A 29 -12.83 -9.37 -19.08
CA LYS A 29 -13.90 -8.52 -18.53
C LYS A 29 -13.45 -7.07 -18.35
N VAL A 30 -12.25 -6.84 -17.79
CA VAL A 30 -11.72 -5.49 -17.58
C VAL A 30 -11.43 -4.78 -18.91
N LEU A 31 -10.76 -5.45 -19.86
CA LEU A 31 -10.47 -4.86 -21.16
C LEU A 31 -11.73 -4.59 -21.99
N ALA A 32 -12.71 -5.52 -21.98
CA ALA A 32 -13.98 -5.34 -22.67
C ALA A 32 -14.80 -4.17 -22.09
N HIS A 33 -14.71 -3.93 -20.78
CA HIS A 33 -15.39 -2.79 -20.15
C HIS A 33 -14.91 -1.45 -20.72
N TYR A 34 -13.62 -1.32 -21.02
CA TYR A 34 -13.00 -0.09 -21.50
C TYR A 34 -12.75 -0.07 -23.02
N GLN A 35 -13.30 -0.98 -23.80
CA GLN A 35 -13.05 -1.08 -25.25
C GLN A 35 -13.29 0.21 -26.03
N ASN A 36 -14.18 1.09 -25.54
CA ASN A 36 -14.53 2.38 -26.17
C ASN A 36 -13.86 3.59 -25.49
N ASP A 37 -12.99 3.38 -24.49
CA ASP A 37 -12.24 4.42 -23.78
C ASP A 37 -10.74 4.10 -23.86
N SER A 38 -10.06 4.70 -24.81
CA SER A 38 -8.64 4.37 -25.09
C SER A 38 -7.70 4.64 -23.93
N LEU A 39 -7.94 5.70 -23.14
CA LEU A 39 -7.09 6.02 -21.97
C LEU A 39 -7.30 5.03 -20.84
N LYS A 40 -8.56 4.73 -20.50
CA LYS A 40 -8.86 3.73 -19.46
C LYS A 40 -8.48 2.32 -19.91
N LEU A 41 -8.58 2.01 -21.19
CA LEU A 41 -8.09 0.73 -21.74
C LEU A 41 -6.57 0.61 -21.58
N ALA A 42 -5.81 1.66 -21.87
CA ALA A 42 -4.36 1.67 -21.67
C ALA A 42 -3.99 1.55 -20.18
N ALA A 43 -4.73 2.22 -19.28
CA ALA A 43 -4.55 2.11 -17.84
C ALA A 43 -4.86 0.68 -17.34
N ALA A 44 -5.93 0.06 -17.84
CA ALA A 44 -6.27 -1.33 -17.53
C ALA A 44 -5.18 -2.29 -17.98
N THR A 45 -4.65 -2.09 -19.18
CA THR A 45 -3.54 -2.87 -19.73
C THR A 45 -2.30 -2.73 -18.82
N PHE A 46 -1.93 -1.50 -18.45
CA PHE A 46 -0.81 -1.26 -17.53
C PHE A 46 -0.94 -2.03 -16.21
N LEU A 47 -2.12 -2.01 -15.57
CA LEU A 47 -2.33 -2.77 -14.33
C LEU A 47 -2.22 -4.28 -14.55
N LEU A 48 -2.83 -4.79 -15.62
CA LEU A 48 -2.86 -6.23 -15.91
C LEU A 48 -1.50 -6.79 -16.31
N ASP A 49 -0.66 -5.99 -16.95
CA ASP A 49 0.71 -6.37 -17.33
C ASP A 49 1.66 -6.41 -16.12
N ASN A 50 1.32 -5.70 -15.02
CA ASN A 50 2.15 -5.58 -13.84
C ASN A 50 1.56 -6.22 -12.57
N ILE A 51 0.53 -7.09 -12.69
CA ILE A 51 -0.17 -7.68 -11.54
C ILE A 51 0.47 -8.99 -11.03
N ASP A 52 1.29 -9.67 -11.86
CA ASP A 52 1.68 -11.05 -11.60
C ASP A 52 2.56 -11.26 -10.37
N ASP A 53 3.37 -10.28 -10.01
CA ASP A 53 4.26 -10.29 -8.85
C ASP A 53 3.64 -9.65 -7.60
N LYS A 54 2.41 -9.14 -7.71
CA LYS A 54 1.70 -8.50 -6.59
C LYS A 54 0.99 -9.54 -5.74
N PHE A 55 1.11 -9.40 -4.41
CA PHE A 55 0.52 -10.34 -3.46
C PHE A 55 0.21 -9.68 -2.11
N ALA A 56 -0.67 -10.33 -1.35
CA ALA A 56 -0.77 -10.18 0.10
C ALA A 56 -0.28 -11.46 0.79
N TYR A 57 -0.05 -11.40 2.10
CA TYR A 57 0.15 -12.61 2.88
C TYR A 57 -1.20 -13.21 3.25
N CYS A 58 -1.24 -14.57 3.34
CA CYS A 58 -2.43 -15.32 3.69
C CYS A 58 -3.00 -14.82 5.03
N LYS A 59 -4.31 -14.67 5.06
CA LYS A 59 -5.03 -14.10 6.21
C LYS A 59 -4.79 -14.92 7.48
N GLU A 60 -4.81 -16.22 7.37
CA GLU A 60 -4.61 -17.16 8.48
C GLU A 60 -3.24 -17.01 9.15
N ASP A 61 -2.22 -16.62 8.38
CA ASP A 61 -0.86 -16.40 8.89
C ASP A 61 -0.76 -15.13 9.75
N ILE A 62 -1.58 -14.13 9.47
CA ILE A 62 -1.50 -12.81 10.09
C ILE A 62 -2.56 -12.56 11.17
N GLU A 63 -3.71 -13.27 11.15
CA GLU A 63 -4.81 -13.09 12.11
C GLU A 63 -4.39 -13.32 13.57
N ARG A 64 -3.37 -14.14 13.82
CA ARG A 64 -2.82 -14.35 15.18
C ARG A 64 -2.33 -13.06 15.85
N TYR A 65 -2.06 -12.02 15.07
CA TYR A 65 -1.64 -10.70 15.56
C TYR A 65 -2.80 -9.72 15.73
N ASP A 66 -4.03 -10.07 15.36
CA ASP A 66 -5.18 -9.16 15.39
C ASP A 66 -5.57 -8.71 16.80
N THR A 67 -5.20 -9.50 17.82
CA THR A 67 -5.41 -9.13 19.24
C THR A 67 -4.74 -7.80 19.60
N ILE A 68 -3.58 -7.48 18.99
CA ILE A 68 -2.90 -6.20 19.25
C ILE A 68 -3.66 -5.03 18.64
N PHE A 69 -4.29 -5.19 17.48
CA PHE A 69 -5.10 -4.14 16.86
C PHE A 69 -6.36 -3.83 17.67
N ALA A 70 -7.03 -4.87 18.17
CA ALA A 70 -8.19 -4.72 19.05
C ALA A 70 -7.79 -3.99 20.36
N LEU A 71 -6.65 -4.35 20.94
CA LEU A 71 -6.13 -3.69 22.13
C LEU A 71 -5.82 -2.22 21.90
N TYR A 72 -5.13 -1.87 20.82
CA TYR A 72 -4.84 -0.46 20.51
C TYR A 72 -6.12 0.34 20.26
N ASP A 73 -7.11 -0.23 19.57
CA ASP A 73 -8.41 0.43 19.36
C ASP A 73 -9.11 0.74 20.69
N GLU A 74 -9.12 -0.22 21.63
CA GLU A 74 -9.68 -0.03 22.97
C GLU A 74 -8.94 1.06 23.76
N LEU A 75 -7.60 1.04 23.77
CA LEU A 75 -6.79 2.02 24.45
C LEU A 75 -6.97 3.43 23.87
N ASN A 76 -7.07 3.54 22.54
CA ASN A 76 -7.34 4.80 21.86
C ASN A 76 -8.73 5.37 22.24
N LYS A 77 -9.77 4.50 22.34
CA LYS A 77 -11.12 4.90 22.78
C LYS A 77 -11.14 5.38 24.24
N LYS A 78 -10.30 4.81 25.09
CA LYS A 78 -10.13 5.24 26.48
C LYS A 78 -9.27 6.51 26.64
N GLY A 79 -8.76 7.07 25.55
CA GLY A 79 -7.92 8.27 25.57
C GLY A 79 -6.46 8.00 25.97
N GLU A 80 -6.00 6.77 25.90
CA GLU A 80 -4.61 6.39 26.14
C GLU A 80 -3.72 6.87 24.99
N ASN A 81 -3.11 8.04 25.16
CA ASN A 81 -2.36 8.76 24.12
C ASN A 81 -0.84 8.56 24.21
N SER A 82 -0.35 7.68 25.07
CA SER A 82 1.09 7.39 25.11
C SER A 82 1.56 6.79 23.79
N SER A 83 2.78 7.10 23.38
CA SER A 83 3.35 6.56 22.13
C SER A 83 3.37 5.02 22.15
N GLU A 84 3.57 4.43 23.32
CA GLU A 84 3.55 2.98 23.53
C GLU A 84 2.97 2.65 24.91
N PRO A 85 1.67 2.33 25.01
CA PRO A 85 1.03 1.91 26.24
C PRO A 85 1.67 0.66 26.82
N GLU A 86 1.80 0.60 28.15
CA GLU A 86 2.44 -0.51 28.84
C GLU A 86 1.71 -1.85 28.58
N LEU A 87 0.38 -1.80 28.50
CA LEU A 87 -0.44 -2.98 28.19
C LEU A 87 -0.14 -3.51 26.79
N ALA A 88 0.09 -2.62 25.80
CA ALA A 88 0.46 -3.01 24.44
C ALA A 88 1.85 -3.66 24.40
N LYS A 89 2.82 -3.15 25.17
CA LYS A 89 4.14 -3.79 25.30
C LYS A 89 4.02 -5.22 25.84
N LYS A 90 3.20 -5.43 26.87
CA LYS A 90 2.94 -6.77 27.41
C LYS A 90 2.27 -7.69 26.39
N CYS A 91 1.29 -7.20 25.66
CA CYS A 91 0.62 -7.96 24.59
C CYS A 91 1.64 -8.37 23.51
N TRP A 92 2.46 -7.46 23.02
CA TRP A 92 3.53 -7.79 22.06
C TRP A 92 4.51 -8.85 22.61
N HIS A 93 4.91 -8.72 23.86
CA HIS A 93 5.78 -9.72 24.50
C HIS A 93 5.13 -11.11 24.50
N THR A 94 3.85 -11.20 24.87
CA THR A 94 3.11 -12.48 24.84
C THR A 94 3.00 -13.06 23.45
N LEU A 95 2.64 -12.21 22.44
CA LEU A 95 2.56 -12.67 21.04
C LEU A 95 3.90 -13.24 20.53
N ILE A 96 5.00 -12.55 20.84
CA ILE A 96 6.34 -12.98 20.43
C ILE A 96 6.76 -14.26 21.16
N GLN A 97 6.41 -14.42 22.44
CA GLN A 97 6.67 -15.66 23.18
C GLN A 97 5.87 -16.84 22.63
N THR A 98 4.60 -16.61 22.25
CA THR A 98 3.69 -17.66 21.79
C THR A 98 3.98 -18.08 20.34
N TYR A 99 4.17 -17.12 19.44
CA TYR A 99 4.27 -17.35 18.00
C TYR A 99 5.66 -17.09 17.41
N GLY A 100 6.61 -16.62 18.23
CA GLY A 100 7.89 -16.13 17.74
C GLY A 100 7.79 -14.74 17.13
N ARG A 101 8.92 -14.23 16.61
CA ARG A 101 8.93 -12.98 15.82
C ARG A 101 8.28 -13.24 14.47
N MET A 102 7.47 -12.27 14.00
CA MET A 102 6.88 -12.32 12.66
C MET A 102 7.99 -12.47 11.61
N LYS A 103 7.89 -13.51 10.79
CA LYS A 103 8.83 -13.83 9.70
C LYS A 103 8.05 -13.97 8.40
N PRO A 104 7.87 -12.86 7.64
CA PRO A 104 7.07 -12.87 6.41
C PRO A 104 7.54 -13.89 5.37
N SER A 105 8.83 -14.27 5.38
CA SER A 105 9.37 -15.28 4.47
C SER A 105 8.79 -16.70 4.68
N LEU A 106 8.13 -16.93 5.81
CA LEU A 106 7.47 -18.21 6.11
C LEU A 106 5.97 -18.19 5.83
N PHE A 107 5.42 -17.02 5.48
CA PHE A 107 3.99 -16.86 5.23
C PHE A 107 3.64 -17.21 3.80
N GLU A 108 2.49 -17.82 3.61
CA GLU A 108 1.93 -18.08 2.29
C GLU A 108 1.53 -16.76 1.59
N ARG A 109 1.68 -16.73 0.27
CA ARG A 109 1.37 -15.56 -0.56
C ARG A 109 0.12 -15.79 -1.39
N GLU A 110 -0.81 -14.88 -1.27
CA GLU A 110 -2.00 -14.80 -2.10
C GLU A 110 -1.77 -13.78 -3.22
N TYR A 111 -1.53 -14.26 -4.44
CA TYR A 111 -1.22 -13.40 -5.57
C TYR A 111 -2.48 -12.71 -6.10
N ASP A 112 -2.37 -11.40 -6.33
CA ASP A 112 -3.48 -10.52 -6.75
C ASP A 112 -4.14 -10.97 -8.05
N ARG A 113 -3.37 -11.49 -9.00
CA ARG A 113 -3.92 -12.07 -10.23
C ARG A 113 -4.94 -13.19 -9.99
N LYS A 114 -4.89 -13.86 -8.86
CA LYS A 114 -5.79 -14.96 -8.50
C LYS A 114 -6.96 -14.51 -7.61
N THR A 115 -6.76 -13.44 -6.84
CA THR A 115 -7.69 -13.03 -5.77
C THR A 115 -8.54 -11.83 -6.13
N LEU A 116 -8.03 -10.90 -6.97
CA LEU A 116 -8.77 -9.71 -7.34
C LEU A 116 -9.90 -9.99 -8.33
N SER A 117 -11.01 -9.27 -8.17
CA SER A 117 -12.13 -9.32 -9.10
C SER A 117 -12.01 -8.27 -10.22
N ALA A 118 -12.68 -8.50 -11.34
CA ALA A 118 -12.77 -7.50 -12.39
C ALA A 118 -13.45 -6.20 -11.92
N SER A 119 -14.47 -6.31 -11.07
CA SER A 119 -15.17 -5.15 -10.50
C SER A 119 -14.27 -4.30 -9.64
N PHE A 120 -13.38 -4.90 -8.83
CA PHE A 120 -12.39 -4.16 -8.06
C PHE A 120 -11.43 -3.36 -8.96
N LEU A 121 -10.89 -3.99 -10.00
CA LEU A 121 -9.97 -3.30 -10.93
C LEU A 121 -10.67 -2.17 -11.69
N ILE A 122 -11.91 -2.38 -12.12
CA ILE A 122 -12.73 -1.36 -12.79
C ILE A 122 -12.98 -0.18 -11.84
N ASP A 123 -13.46 -0.42 -10.61
CA ASP A 123 -13.70 0.66 -9.65
C ASP A 123 -12.40 1.41 -9.30
N ASN A 124 -11.28 0.69 -9.13
CA ASN A 124 -9.99 1.33 -8.90
C ASN A 124 -9.57 2.26 -10.05
N ILE A 125 -9.75 1.83 -11.30
CA ILE A 125 -9.43 2.64 -12.48
C ILE A 125 -10.34 3.88 -12.53
N ASP A 126 -11.64 3.70 -12.38
CA ASP A 126 -12.62 4.78 -12.46
C ASP A 126 -12.38 5.85 -11.37
N VAL A 127 -12.18 5.43 -10.13
CA VAL A 127 -11.86 6.36 -9.03
C VAL A 127 -10.50 7.05 -9.24
N ALA A 128 -9.50 6.33 -9.76
CA ALA A 128 -8.21 6.93 -10.06
C ALA A 128 -8.32 8.03 -11.11
N PHE A 129 -9.07 7.80 -12.19
CA PHE A 129 -9.31 8.81 -13.22
C PHE A 129 -10.10 10.00 -12.68
N GLU A 130 -11.20 9.76 -11.95
CA GLU A 130 -11.98 10.82 -11.30
C GLU A 130 -11.11 11.72 -10.42
N ALA A 131 -10.31 11.11 -9.54
CA ALA A 131 -9.45 11.83 -8.64
C ALA A 131 -8.37 12.64 -9.38
N TRP A 132 -7.74 12.04 -10.39
CA TRP A 132 -6.68 12.68 -11.19
C TRP A 132 -7.22 13.82 -12.07
N GLN A 133 -8.35 13.63 -12.73
CA GLN A 133 -8.98 14.66 -13.57
C GLN A 133 -9.45 15.86 -12.77
N THR A 134 -9.87 15.65 -11.52
CA THR A 134 -10.33 16.70 -10.61
C THR A 134 -9.24 17.18 -9.64
N ALA A 135 -8.00 16.68 -9.75
CA ALA A 135 -6.89 17.09 -8.90
C ALA A 135 -6.52 18.57 -9.13
N PRO A 136 -5.87 19.24 -8.14
CA PRO A 136 -5.41 20.62 -8.29
C PRO A 136 -4.51 20.83 -9.51
N ASN A 137 -4.49 22.06 -10.05
CA ASN A 137 -3.78 22.40 -11.30
C ASN A 137 -2.25 22.22 -11.24
N PHE A 138 -1.66 22.20 -10.03
CA PHE A 138 -0.23 21.95 -9.86
C PHE A 138 0.16 20.46 -9.97
N ILE A 139 -0.81 19.57 -10.19
CA ILE A 139 -0.59 18.13 -10.41
C ILE A 139 -0.46 17.87 -11.91
N THR A 140 0.60 17.13 -12.28
CA THR A 140 0.87 16.76 -13.68
C THR A 140 -0.29 16.00 -14.33
N ARG A 141 -0.52 16.30 -15.60
CA ARG A 141 -1.51 15.60 -16.46
C ARG A 141 -0.86 14.59 -17.40
N ASP A 142 0.41 14.26 -17.20
CA ASP A 142 1.09 13.20 -17.94
C ASP A 142 0.49 11.84 -17.62
N PHE A 143 -0.01 11.15 -18.65
CA PHE A 143 -0.68 9.86 -18.51
C PHE A 143 0.26 8.74 -18.06
N ASN A 144 1.52 8.74 -18.49
CA ASN A 144 2.47 7.72 -18.07
C ASN A 144 2.81 7.88 -16.58
N LEU A 145 2.92 9.12 -16.10
CA LEU A 145 3.13 9.42 -14.68
C LEU A 145 1.89 9.10 -13.84
N PHE A 146 0.69 9.30 -14.39
CA PHE A 146 -0.55 8.84 -13.78
C PHE A 146 -0.54 7.31 -13.60
N CYS A 147 -0.22 6.55 -14.65
CA CYS A 147 -0.17 5.08 -14.57
C CYS A 147 0.82 4.58 -13.52
N ARG A 148 1.97 5.24 -13.37
CA ARG A 148 3.02 4.84 -12.43
C ARG A 148 2.76 5.23 -10.98
N TYR A 149 2.19 6.41 -10.74
CA TYR A 149 2.20 7.05 -9.43
C TYR A 149 0.82 7.38 -8.84
N VAL A 150 -0.27 7.26 -9.62
CA VAL A 150 -1.65 7.46 -9.17
C VAL A 150 -2.47 6.18 -9.29
N LEU A 151 -2.46 5.56 -10.47
CA LEU A 151 -3.30 4.42 -10.81
C LEU A 151 -3.11 3.17 -9.93
N PRO A 152 -1.88 2.80 -9.46
CA PRO A 152 -1.68 1.57 -8.70
C PRO A 152 -2.60 1.46 -7.49
N TYR A 153 -3.22 0.29 -7.33
CA TYR A 153 -4.17 0.00 -6.25
C TYR A 153 -3.47 -0.47 -4.96
N ARG A 154 -2.20 -0.83 -5.04
CA ARG A 154 -1.38 -1.36 -3.97
C ARG A 154 -0.14 -0.50 -3.77
N VAL A 155 0.32 -0.37 -2.54
CA VAL A 155 1.59 0.28 -2.20
C VAL A 155 2.59 -0.76 -1.68
N GLY A 156 2.23 -1.54 -0.66
CA GLY A 156 3.02 -2.63 -0.11
C GLY A 156 2.43 -4.00 -0.40
N ASN A 157 2.48 -4.89 0.57
CA ASN A 157 1.87 -6.22 0.54
C ASN A 157 0.67 -6.35 1.49
N GLU A 158 -0.04 -5.24 1.70
CA GLU A 158 -1.25 -5.18 2.50
C GLU A 158 -2.35 -6.06 1.90
N PRO A 159 -3.18 -6.72 2.72
CA PRO A 159 -4.44 -7.26 2.28
C PRO A 159 -5.30 -6.18 1.61
N ILE A 160 -5.89 -6.49 0.45
CA ILE A 160 -6.65 -5.51 -0.32
C ILE A 160 -7.98 -5.21 0.37
N GLU A 161 -8.18 -3.92 0.65
CA GLU A 161 -9.47 -3.34 1.06
C GLU A 161 -9.97 -2.43 -0.08
N PRO A 162 -11.26 -2.50 -0.48
CA PRO A 162 -11.82 -1.67 -1.55
C PRO A 162 -12.13 -0.24 -1.02
N GLU A 163 -11.13 0.42 -0.45
CA GLU A 163 -11.27 1.66 0.33
C GLU A 163 -10.90 2.93 -0.47
N ARG A 164 -10.45 2.79 -1.74
CA ARG A 164 -9.97 3.94 -2.52
C ARG A 164 -11.02 5.03 -2.68
N ARG A 165 -12.25 4.67 -3.04
CA ARG A 165 -13.37 5.61 -3.19
C ARG A 165 -13.68 6.31 -1.88
N LYS A 166 -13.83 5.55 -0.80
CA LYS A 166 -14.07 6.10 0.52
C LYS A 166 -12.94 7.04 0.96
N GLN A 167 -11.70 6.67 0.73
CA GLN A 167 -10.54 7.49 1.07
C GLN A 167 -10.50 8.79 0.23
N PHE A 168 -10.88 8.72 -1.05
CA PHE A 168 -11.02 9.89 -1.90
C PHE A 168 -12.09 10.85 -1.37
N GLU A 169 -13.26 10.36 -1.01
CA GLU A 169 -14.36 11.16 -0.47
C GLU A 169 -13.99 11.79 0.88
N GLU A 170 -13.38 11.03 1.79
CA GLU A 170 -12.92 11.51 3.11
C GLU A 170 -11.87 12.62 3.01
N LEU A 171 -10.97 12.54 2.04
CA LEU A 171 -9.84 13.45 1.91
C LEU A 171 -10.03 14.54 0.84
N ARG A 172 -11.16 14.54 0.13
CA ARG A 172 -11.42 15.47 -0.97
C ARG A 172 -11.33 16.93 -0.53
N SER A 173 -11.96 17.29 0.59
CA SER A 173 -11.89 18.66 1.12
C SER A 173 -10.47 19.07 1.50
N LEU A 174 -9.69 18.15 2.09
CA LEU A 174 -8.28 18.37 2.38
C LEU A 174 -7.47 18.60 1.10
N ARG A 175 -7.65 17.75 0.09
CA ARG A 175 -7.01 17.89 -1.23
C ARG A 175 -7.35 19.23 -1.89
N ASP A 176 -8.62 19.59 -1.89
CA ASP A 176 -9.11 20.82 -2.56
C ASP A 176 -8.62 22.10 -1.83
N SER A 177 -8.21 22.00 -0.57
CA SER A 177 -7.55 23.08 0.17
C SER A 177 -6.07 23.26 -0.18
N MET A 178 -5.44 22.27 -0.84
CA MET A 178 -4.04 22.32 -1.29
C MET A 178 -3.96 23.08 -2.62
N PHE A 179 -3.65 24.35 -2.57
CA PHE A 179 -3.55 25.20 -3.77
C PHE A 179 -2.15 25.20 -4.40
N ASP A 180 -1.14 24.69 -3.70
CA ASP A 180 0.22 24.49 -4.18
C ASP A 180 0.95 23.35 -3.45
N GLU A 181 2.11 22.96 -3.97
CA GLU A 181 2.94 21.88 -3.43
C GLU A 181 3.41 22.10 -1.99
N SER A 182 3.54 23.35 -1.55
CA SER A 182 4.05 23.69 -0.22
C SER A 182 3.06 23.31 0.88
N ARG A 183 1.79 23.18 0.53
CA ARG A 183 0.71 22.81 1.43
C ARG A 183 0.65 21.31 1.71
N ILE A 184 1.10 20.47 0.76
CA ILE A 184 0.98 19.00 0.87
C ILE A 184 1.49 18.49 2.20
N ILE A 185 2.74 18.78 2.56
CA ILE A 185 3.35 18.29 3.80
C ILE A 185 2.62 18.82 5.03
N LYS A 186 2.29 20.12 5.03
CA LYS A 186 1.67 20.80 6.16
C LYS A 186 0.27 20.26 6.43
N ASP A 187 -0.53 20.10 5.40
CA ASP A 187 -1.93 19.73 5.50
C ASP A 187 -2.06 18.22 5.83
N LEU A 188 -1.22 17.36 5.24
CA LEU A 188 -1.14 15.96 5.62
C LEU A 188 -0.67 15.78 7.06
N TYR A 189 0.34 16.55 7.52
CA TYR A 189 0.78 16.50 8.91
C TYR A 189 -0.35 16.93 9.85
N HIS A 190 -1.10 17.99 9.51
CA HIS A 190 -2.24 18.42 10.32
C HIS A 190 -3.29 17.31 10.41
N GLU A 191 -3.73 16.77 9.28
CA GLU A 191 -4.76 15.73 9.23
C GLU A 191 -4.33 14.48 10.00
N PHE A 192 -3.18 13.92 9.66
CA PHE A 192 -2.82 12.60 10.17
C PHE A 192 -2.19 12.64 11.56
N VAL A 193 -1.38 13.65 11.89
CA VAL A 193 -0.72 13.72 13.18
C VAL A 193 -1.55 14.50 14.21
N LYS A 194 -2.16 15.62 13.83
CA LYS A 194 -2.90 16.46 14.78
C LYS A 194 -4.35 16.04 14.94
N VAL A 195 -5.04 15.71 13.86
CA VAL A 195 -6.45 15.29 13.90
C VAL A 195 -6.57 13.79 14.21
N ARG A 196 -5.98 12.91 13.39
CA ARG A 196 -6.09 11.44 13.55
C ARG A 196 -5.16 10.86 14.63
N LYS A 197 -4.22 11.66 15.17
CA LYS A 197 -3.31 11.25 16.25
C LYS A 197 -2.40 10.08 15.89
N TYR A 198 -1.98 9.98 14.62
CA TYR A 198 -1.00 8.96 14.21
C TYR A 198 0.38 9.25 14.81
N GLN A 199 1.04 8.20 15.26
CA GLN A 199 2.33 8.31 15.95
C GLN A 199 3.20 7.08 15.73
N ASN A 200 4.51 7.31 15.68
CA ASN A 200 5.49 6.23 15.54
C ASN A 200 5.54 5.35 16.81
N SER A 201 5.62 4.04 16.60
CA SER A 201 5.81 3.05 17.67
C SER A 201 6.90 2.05 17.28
N LYS A 202 7.90 1.90 18.12
CA LYS A 202 8.95 0.88 17.93
C LYS A 202 8.41 -0.54 18.06
N GLN A 203 7.34 -0.74 18.84
CA GLN A 203 6.72 -2.05 19.00
C GLN A 203 6.08 -2.53 17.69
N MET A 204 5.60 -1.59 16.86
CA MET A 204 5.05 -1.92 15.54
C MET A 204 6.09 -2.43 14.53
N TRP A 205 7.38 -2.38 14.85
CA TRP A 205 8.41 -3.10 14.07
C TRP A 205 8.30 -4.63 14.22
N ASN A 206 7.61 -5.13 15.24
CA ASN A 206 7.29 -6.54 15.38
C ASN A 206 6.25 -7.01 14.36
N TYR A 207 5.47 -6.09 13.78
CA TYR A 207 4.59 -6.34 12.65
C TYR A 207 5.32 -6.00 11.35
N ALA A 208 5.95 -6.99 10.75
CA ALA A 208 6.92 -6.81 9.68
C ALA A 208 6.31 -6.78 8.26
N ILE A 209 4.98 -6.70 8.15
CA ILE A 209 4.23 -6.60 6.89
C ILE A 209 3.44 -5.29 6.83
N SER A 210 2.87 -4.99 5.66
CA SER A 210 2.06 -3.80 5.46
C SER A 210 0.76 -3.85 6.27
N LEU A 211 0.34 -2.71 6.81
CA LEU A 211 -0.97 -2.57 7.46
C LEU A 211 -2.04 -2.23 6.43
N THR A 212 -3.24 -2.79 6.62
CA THR A 212 -4.42 -2.26 5.93
C THR A 212 -4.78 -0.87 6.48
N LYS A 213 -5.58 -0.11 5.72
CA LYS A 213 -6.10 1.17 6.18
C LYS A 213 -6.85 1.01 7.51
N SER A 214 -7.75 0.02 7.59
CA SER A 214 -8.54 -0.23 8.80
C SER A 214 -7.69 -0.63 10.00
N GLN A 215 -6.63 -1.40 9.82
CA GLN A 215 -5.68 -1.73 10.88
C GLN A 215 -4.95 -0.48 11.38
N LEU A 216 -4.46 0.38 10.49
CA LEU A 216 -3.76 1.61 10.89
C LEU A 216 -4.70 2.61 11.60
N GLU A 217 -5.95 2.74 11.16
CA GLU A 217 -6.94 3.60 11.81
C GLU A 217 -7.28 3.13 13.24
N LYS A 218 -7.35 1.83 13.47
CA LYS A 218 -7.54 1.25 14.81
C LYS A 218 -6.32 1.44 15.69
N THR A 219 -5.12 1.10 15.19
CA THR A 219 -3.89 1.21 15.98
C THR A 219 -3.48 2.63 16.24
N ARG A 220 -3.62 3.54 15.27
CA ARG A 220 -3.01 4.88 15.22
C ARG A 220 -1.50 4.88 15.46
N ARG A 221 -0.87 3.70 15.41
CA ARG A 221 0.55 3.47 15.63
C ARG A 221 1.13 2.64 14.50
N GLY A 222 2.34 2.97 14.09
CA GLY A 222 3.01 2.29 13.00
C GLY A 222 4.52 2.52 12.98
N SER A 223 5.22 1.90 12.06
CA SER A 223 6.59 2.21 11.67
C SER A 223 6.61 3.22 10.53
N CYS A 224 7.82 3.67 10.13
CA CYS A 224 7.96 4.52 8.94
C CYS A 224 7.32 3.90 7.70
N ARG A 225 7.52 2.60 7.45
CA ARG A 225 6.88 1.86 6.35
C ARG A 225 5.36 1.98 6.38
N HIS A 226 4.71 1.64 7.49
CA HIS A 226 3.26 1.64 7.61
C HIS A 226 2.66 3.01 7.29
N PHE A 227 3.29 4.09 7.77
CA PHE A 227 2.82 5.44 7.47
C PHE A 227 3.13 5.87 6.04
N CYS A 228 4.29 5.51 5.49
CA CYS A 228 4.60 5.79 4.09
C CYS A 228 3.60 5.12 3.15
N GLU A 229 3.30 3.83 3.36
CA GLU A 229 2.32 3.08 2.59
C GLU A 229 0.93 3.72 2.66
N TYR A 230 0.48 4.08 3.86
CA TYR A 230 -0.81 4.74 4.06
C TYR A 230 -0.88 6.12 3.39
N TYR A 231 0.16 6.96 3.54
CA TYR A 231 0.20 8.28 2.94
C TYR A 231 0.22 8.21 1.42
N VAL A 232 0.98 7.29 0.85
CA VAL A 232 1.01 7.09 -0.60
C VAL A 232 -0.35 6.62 -1.11
N ALA A 233 -1.01 5.67 -0.43
CA ALA A 233 -2.36 5.24 -0.77
C ALA A 233 -3.37 6.41 -0.72
N ALA A 234 -3.32 7.24 0.34
CA ALA A 234 -4.17 8.42 0.51
C ALA A 234 -3.94 9.47 -0.59
N LEU A 235 -2.69 9.76 -0.91
CA LEU A 235 -2.32 10.69 -1.98
C LEU A 235 -2.80 10.20 -3.35
N ARG A 236 -2.58 8.91 -3.65
CA ARG A 236 -3.07 8.28 -4.89
C ARG A 236 -4.60 8.27 -4.97
N ALA A 237 -5.29 8.04 -3.86
CA ALA A 237 -6.74 8.14 -3.81
C ALA A 237 -7.24 9.55 -4.15
N CYS A 238 -6.47 10.57 -3.77
CA CYS A 238 -6.72 11.98 -4.09
C CYS A 238 -6.23 12.43 -5.48
N GLY A 239 -5.70 11.53 -6.31
CA GLY A 239 -5.16 11.86 -7.63
C GLY A 239 -3.78 12.53 -7.60
N ILE A 240 -3.09 12.52 -6.45
CA ILE A 240 -1.75 13.10 -6.27
C ILE A 240 -0.71 12.02 -6.50
N PRO A 241 0.21 12.17 -7.48
CA PRO A 241 1.20 11.16 -7.81
C PRO A 241 2.22 10.97 -6.69
N ALA A 242 2.30 9.78 -6.11
CA ALA A 242 3.16 9.50 -4.97
C ALA A 242 3.73 8.07 -4.98
N THR A 243 4.89 7.94 -4.35
CA THR A 243 5.57 6.67 -4.12
C THR A 243 6.41 6.72 -2.86
N ILE A 244 7.13 5.63 -2.57
CA ILE A 244 8.07 5.52 -1.45
C ILE A 244 9.49 5.51 -1.99
N ASP A 245 10.34 6.37 -1.42
CA ASP A 245 11.78 6.24 -1.54
C ASP A 245 12.34 5.65 -0.23
N TYR A 246 13.38 4.83 -0.33
CA TYR A 246 13.92 4.15 0.83
C TYR A 246 15.41 3.84 0.72
N VAL A 247 16.04 3.65 1.88
CA VAL A 247 17.37 3.08 2.04
C VAL A 247 17.25 1.80 2.86
N ASN A 248 17.79 0.71 2.36
CA ASN A 248 17.83 -0.57 3.08
C ASN A 248 18.80 -0.51 4.27
N CYS A 249 19.93 0.17 4.07
CA CYS A 249 20.95 0.33 5.08
C CYS A 249 21.69 1.67 4.88
N TRP A 250 21.89 2.39 5.96
CA TRP A 250 22.74 3.58 5.97
C TRP A 250 24.21 3.18 5.83
N GLY A 251 25.00 3.98 5.12
CA GLY A 251 26.44 3.73 4.96
C GLY A 251 27.27 3.90 6.24
N ASN A 252 26.73 4.58 7.25
CA ASN A 252 27.42 4.89 8.50
C ASN A 252 26.60 4.56 9.77
N ARG A 253 25.50 3.80 9.63
CA ARG A 253 24.63 3.37 10.73
C ARG A 253 23.86 2.11 10.36
N ALA A 254 23.57 1.24 11.31
CA ALA A 254 22.65 0.12 11.14
C ALA A 254 21.20 0.58 10.92
N GLY A 255 20.43 -0.22 10.16
CA GLY A 255 19.04 0.02 9.82
C GLY A 255 18.86 0.86 8.57
N GLY A 256 17.62 0.90 8.09
CA GLY A 256 17.17 1.65 6.93
C GLY A 256 16.14 2.72 7.31
N HIS A 257 15.54 3.33 6.29
CA HIS A 257 14.46 4.29 6.45
C HIS A 257 13.64 4.38 5.16
N GLU A 258 12.37 4.72 5.30
CA GLU A 258 11.43 4.92 4.22
C GLU A 258 10.75 6.28 4.37
N TRP A 259 10.50 6.96 3.26
CA TRP A 259 9.83 8.26 3.24
C TRP A 259 8.93 8.42 2.01
N VAL A 260 7.99 9.33 2.10
CA VAL A 260 7.06 9.64 1.01
C VAL A 260 7.75 10.52 -0.03
N ALA A 261 7.56 10.20 -1.30
CA ALA A 261 8.01 10.96 -2.45
C ALA A 261 6.81 11.33 -3.33
N VAL A 262 6.45 12.61 -3.36
CA VAL A 262 5.37 13.16 -4.20
C VAL A 262 5.96 13.74 -5.47
N LEU A 263 5.45 13.32 -6.61
CA LEU A 263 5.90 13.83 -7.91
C LEU A 263 5.30 15.22 -8.16
N LYS A 264 6.15 16.17 -8.47
CA LYS A 264 5.82 17.53 -8.82
C LYS A 264 5.59 17.68 -10.32
N ASP A 265 4.89 18.72 -10.74
CA ASP A 265 4.70 19.05 -12.16
C ASP A 265 6.05 19.26 -12.90
N SER A 266 7.06 19.76 -12.21
CA SER A 266 8.43 19.90 -12.73
C SER A 266 9.15 18.57 -13.02
N GLY A 267 8.56 17.42 -12.72
CA GLY A 267 9.21 16.09 -12.78
C GLY A 267 10.11 15.76 -11.58
N ALA A 268 10.37 16.70 -10.68
CA ALA A 268 11.11 16.48 -9.46
C ALA A 268 10.21 15.87 -8.36
N PHE A 269 10.82 15.26 -7.34
CA PHE A 269 10.09 14.70 -6.22
C PHE A 269 10.23 15.55 -4.96
N LEU A 270 9.09 15.80 -4.30
CA LEU A 270 9.02 16.36 -2.96
C LEU A 270 9.10 15.21 -1.95
N ALA A 271 10.21 15.12 -1.23
CA ALA A 271 10.43 14.07 -0.23
C ALA A 271 10.15 14.58 1.19
N PHE A 272 9.44 13.78 2.00
CA PHE A 272 9.17 14.09 3.40
C PHE A 272 8.91 12.84 4.23
N ASP A 273 9.26 12.89 5.52
CA ASP A 273 8.87 11.86 6.49
C ASP A 273 7.37 11.94 6.80
N ALA A 274 6.70 10.80 6.79
CA ALA A 274 5.24 10.72 6.93
C ALA A 274 4.70 11.40 8.21
N LEU A 275 5.45 11.39 9.31
CA LEU A 275 5.03 12.01 10.59
C LEU A 275 5.74 13.32 10.90
N ASP A 276 6.48 13.90 9.96
CA ASP A 276 7.11 15.21 10.11
C ASP A 276 6.41 16.26 9.21
N ARG A 277 6.43 17.50 9.64
CA ARG A 277 5.92 18.65 8.89
C ARG A 277 6.97 19.34 8.00
N LYS A 278 8.13 18.73 7.84
CA LYS A 278 9.26 19.29 7.09
C LYS A 278 9.62 18.40 5.93
N LYS A 279 10.25 18.99 4.90
CA LYS A 279 10.90 18.24 3.85
C LYS A 279 11.96 17.32 4.44
N MET A 280 12.10 16.15 3.85
CA MET A 280 13.12 15.18 4.22
C MET A 280 14.51 15.79 4.21
N LYS A 281 15.28 15.53 5.26
CA LYS A 281 16.71 15.78 5.33
C LYS A 281 17.39 14.47 5.68
N LEU A 282 18.33 14.04 4.85
CA LEU A 282 19.11 12.83 5.12
C LEU A 282 20.00 13.07 6.35
N ALA A 283 19.62 12.45 7.46
CA ALA A 283 20.39 12.56 8.72
C ALA A 283 21.66 11.70 8.70
N TYR A 284 21.69 10.67 7.84
CA TYR A 284 22.79 9.73 7.70
C TYR A 284 23.18 9.60 6.24
N LYS A 285 24.41 9.08 5.99
CA LYS A 285 24.93 8.85 4.63
C LYS A 285 24.19 7.67 3.99
N PRO A 286 23.42 7.86 2.90
CA PRO A 286 22.79 6.73 2.21
C PRO A 286 23.84 5.96 1.42
N ALA A 287 23.82 4.63 1.49
CA ALA A 287 24.61 3.79 0.60
C ALA A 287 24.04 3.79 -0.82
N LYS A 288 22.70 3.63 -0.91
CA LYS A 288 21.91 3.71 -2.14
C LYS A 288 20.46 4.09 -1.76
N ILE A 289 19.82 4.93 -2.56
CA ILE A 289 18.41 5.25 -2.44
C ILE A 289 17.68 4.49 -3.54
N TYR A 290 16.63 3.78 -3.16
CA TYR A 290 15.74 3.06 -4.06
C TYR A 290 14.41 3.77 -4.12
N ARG A 291 13.71 3.66 -5.24
CA ARG A 291 12.32 4.08 -5.42
C ARG A 291 11.45 2.88 -5.68
N GLN A 292 10.35 2.79 -4.95
CA GLN A 292 9.34 1.76 -5.17
C GLN A 292 8.57 2.05 -6.46
N THR A 293 8.38 1.01 -7.27
CA THR A 293 7.57 1.06 -8.49
C THR A 293 6.49 -0.01 -8.44
N PHE A 294 5.37 0.24 -9.11
CA PHE A 294 4.35 -0.79 -9.34
C PHE A 294 4.75 -1.68 -10.53
N GLU A 295 5.50 -1.14 -11.48
CA GLU A 295 5.98 -1.87 -12.64
C GLU A 295 6.87 -3.03 -12.20
N THR A 296 6.63 -4.21 -12.77
CA THR A 296 7.51 -5.36 -12.62
C THR A 296 8.87 -5.02 -13.22
N GLN A 297 9.92 -5.09 -12.40
CA GLN A 297 11.28 -4.81 -12.84
C GLN A 297 11.85 -6.09 -13.48
N ALA A 298 12.35 -5.97 -14.72
CA ALA A 298 13.17 -7.02 -15.30
C ALA A 298 14.46 -7.15 -14.44
N ILE A 299 14.69 -8.34 -13.93
CA ILE A 299 15.98 -8.67 -13.30
C ILE A 299 16.90 -9.02 -14.48
N ASP A 300 17.66 -8.02 -14.94
CA ASP A 300 18.79 -8.29 -15.83
C ASP A 300 19.77 -9.16 -15.03
N GLY A 301 19.88 -10.43 -15.45
CA GLY A 301 20.75 -11.43 -14.83
C GLY A 301 22.24 -11.17 -15.08
#